data_bad32ec13c33d7581fca71530f8689bf
#
_entry.id   bad32ec13c33d7581fca71530f8689bf
#
_cell.length_a   1.000
_cell.length_b   1.000
_cell.length_c   1.000
_cell.angle_alpha   90.00
_cell.angle_beta   90.00
_cell.angle_gamma   90.00
#
_symmetry.space_group_name_H-M   'P 1'
#
loop_
_entity.id
_entity.type
_entity.pdbx_description
1 polymer ?
#
loop_
_entity_poly.entity_id
_entity_poly.type
_entity_poly.pdbx_seq_one_letter_code
_entity_poly.pdbx_strand_id
1 'polypeptide(L)'
;QLYPVLQALAMPRVNLLLADDVGLGKTIEAGLIVQELIRQRKIRRILIVCPSSLQIQWQDEMKEKFNIDFTVLDSDQIYEMQRTLGMDANPWKVYTRIIISMDYLKQPDILEKFKNTSEQLAPAGSAILPWDLLIVDEVHNFAPSKFSDDSDRSKMLQDISPLFEHRLFLSATPHNGYTLSFSGIL
;
A
#
# COMPACT_ATOMS: atom_id res chain seq x y z
N GLN A 1 -12.41 17.76 -1.17
CA GLN A 1 -11.64 16.75 -1.97
C GLN A 1 -10.22 17.20 -2.34
N LEU A 2 -9.95 18.50 -2.49
CA LEU A 2 -8.57 18.98 -2.82
C LEU A 2 -7.72 19.27 -1.59
N TYR A 3 -8.30 19.43 -0.42
CA TYR A 3 -7.54 19.76 0.79
C TYR A 3 -6.52 18.70 1.20
N PRO A 4 -6.86 17.38 1.23
CA PRO A 4 -5.88 16.34 1.53
C PRO A 4 -4.73 16.28 0.52
N VAL A 5 -5.02 16.56 -0.76
CA VAL A 5 -3.98 16.61 -1.81
C VAL A 5 -2.99 17.74 -1.54
N LEU A 6 -3.49 18.95 -1.24
CA LEU A 6 -2.64 20.10 -0.92
C LEU A 6 -1.79 19.84 0.34
N GLN A 7 -2.39 19.21 1.35
CA GLN A 7 -1.69 18.83 2.58
C GLN A 7 -0.58 17.82 2.29
N ALA A 8 -0.86 16.77 1.51
CA ALA A 8 0.13 15.78 1.10
C ALA A 8 1.34 16.41 0.38
N LEU A 9 1.06 17.35 -0.52
CA LEU A 9 2.10 18.01 -1.30
C LEU A 9 2.98 18.97 -0.49
N ALA A 10 2.44 19.50 0.61
CA ALA A 10 3.20 20.36 1.53
C ALA A 10 4.16 19.57 2.44
N MET A 11 4.00 18.25 2.55
CA MET A 11 4.83 17.40 3.40
C MET A 11 6.10 16.95 2.67
N PRO A 12 7.28 17.05 3.29
CA PRO A 12 8.51 16.47 2.75
C PRO A 12 8.38 14.94 2.59
N ARG A 13 7.73 14.29 3.56
CA ARG A 13 7.39 12.88 3.58
C ARG A 13 5.89 12.77 3.88
N VAL A 14 5.14 12.20 2.94
CA VAL A 14 3.69 12.08 3.09
C VAL A 14 3.37 10.99 4.09
N ASN A 15 2.73 11.35 5.19
CA ASN A 15 2.15 10.44 6.17
C ASN A 15 0.75 10.96 6.50
N LEU A 16 -0.26 10.42 5.83
CA LEU A 16 -1.64 10.90 5.94
C LEU A 16 -2.62 9.78 6.22
N LEU A 17 -3.60 10.10 7.06
CA LEU A 17 -4.81 9.32 7.22
C LEU A 17 -5.96 10.08 6.56
N LEU A 18 -6.53 9.50 5.51
CA LEU A 18 -7.76 9.96 4.89
C LEU A 18 -8.93 9.28 5.58
N ALA A 19 -9.59 10.01 6.46
CA ALA A 19 -10.74 9.54 7.19
C ALA A 19 -11.95 10.37 6.72
N ASP A 20 -12.81 9.76 5.92
CA ASP A 20 -14.05 10.41 5.43
C ASP A 20 -15.18 9.38 5.41
N ASP A 21 -16.42 9.85 5.50
CA ASP A 21 -17.61 9.00 5.55
C ASP A 21 -17.72 8.06 4.36
N VAL A 22 -18.43 6.96 4.57
CA VAL A 22 -18.57 5.82 3.65
C VAL A 22 -18.90 6.25 2.21
N GLY A 23 -18.04 5.88 1.29
CA GLY A 23 -18.45 5.58 -0.09
C GLY A 23 -18.06 6.53 -1.21
N LEU A 24 -17.60 7.76 -0.98
CA LEU A 24 -17.43 8.69 -2.10
C LEU A 24 -16.16 9.55 -1.97
N GLY A 25 -15.09 9.08 -2.57
CA GLY A 25 -13.97 9.99 -2.86
C GLY A 25 -12.60 9.59 -2.33
N LYS A 26 -12.46 8.70 -1.34
CA LYS A 26 -11.15 8.32 -0.79
C LYS A 26 -10.20 7.76 -1.85
N THR A 27 -10.68 6.85 -2.70
CA THR A 27 -9.89 6.32 -3.82
C THR A 27 -9.51 7.41 -4.81
N ILE A 28 -10.43 8.36 -5.06
CA ILE A 28 -10.15 9.50 -5.94
C ILE A 28 -9.11 10.43 -5.32
N GLU A 29 -9.25 10.75 -4.03
CA GLU A 29 -8.28 11.59 -3.31
C GLU A 29 -6.90 10.92 -3.28
N ALA A 30 -6.85 9.62 -2.98
CA ALA A 30 -5.63 8.84 -3.05
C ALA A 30 -5.03 8.83 -4.46
N GLY A 31 -5.85 8.64 -5.48
CA GLY A 31 -5.43 8.66 -6.88
C GLY A 31 -4.84 9.99 -7.31
N LEU A 32 -5.46 11.11 -6.89
CA LEU A 32 -4.91 12.45 -7.13
C LEU A 32 -3.55 12.64 -6.45
N ILE A 33 -3.41 12.17 -5.20
CA ILE A 33 -2.12 12.22 -4.48
C ILE A 33 -1.08 11.39 -5.21
N VAL A 34 -1.42 10.15 -5.61
CA VAL A 34 -0.51 9.26 -6.36
C VAL A 34 -0.07 9.92 -7.66
N GLN A 35 -1.01 10.44 -8.45
CA GLN A 35 -0.71 11.09 -9.73
C GLN A 35 0.24 12.28 -9.54
N GLU A 36 -0.01 13.11 -8.54
CA GLU A 36 0.81 14.29 -8.28
C GLU A 36 2.20 13.90 -7.73
N LEU A 37 2.30 12.89 -6.86
CA LEU A 37 3.58 12.38 -6.39
C LEU A 37 4.41 11.75 -7.53
N ILE A 38 3.79 11.02 -8.45
CA ILE A 38 4.46 10.51 -9.64
C ILE A 38 5.02 11.68 -10.45
N ARG A 39 4.23 12.72 -10.65
CA ARG A 39 4.61 13.89 -11.44
C ARG A 39 5.74 14.70 -10.80
N GLN A 40 5.64 14.98 -9.51
CA GLN A 40 6.58 15.87 -8.81
C GLN A 40 7.79 15.14 -8.27
N ARG A 41 7.61 13.97 -7.68
CA ARG A 41 8.66 13.24 -6.94
C ARG A 41 9.22 12.04 -7.70
N LYS A 42 8.68 11.76 -8.88
CA LYS A 42 9.11 10.63 -9.73
C LYS A 42 9.05 9.28 -9.00
N ILE A 43 8.05 9.10 -8.12
CA ILE A 43 7.84 7.83 -7.44
C ILE A 43 7.52 6.72 -8.44
N ARG A 44 8.00 5.52 -8.19
CA ARG A 44 7.87 4.36 -9.07
C ARG A 44 7.26 3.16 -8.38
N ARG A 45 7.77 2.82 -7.19
CA ARG A 45 7.37 1.62 -6.46
C ARG A 45 6.25 1.93 -5.49
N ILE A 46 5.05 1.42 -5.82
CA ILE A 46 3.82 1.69 -5.07
C ILE A 46 3.18 0.36 -4.70
N LEU A 47 2.82 0.20 -3.44
CA LEU A 47 2.05 -0.93 -2.94
C LEU A 47 0.72 -0.43 -2.39
N ILE A 48 -0.38 -0.99 -2.91
CA ILE A 48 -1.73 -0.80 -2.37
C ILE A 48 -2.14 -2.08 -1.66
N VAL A 49 -2.44 -1.99 -0.37
CA VAL A 49 -2.94 -3.08 0.46
C VAL A 49 -4.40 -2.80 0.78
N CYS A 50 -5.29 -3.69 0.39
CA CYS A 50 -6.74 -3.51 0.54
C CYS A 50 -7.44 -4.84 0.82
N PRO A 51 -8.73 -4.84 1.20
CA PRO A 51 -9.55 -6.05 1.18
C PRO A 51 -9.58 -6.70 -0.21
N SER A 52 -9.62 -8.03 -0.28
CA SER A 52 -9.63 -8.76 -1.56
C SER A 52 -10.78 -8.35 -2.49
N SER A 53 -11.93 -8.01 -1.92
CA SER A 53 -13.11 -7.53 -2.67
C SER A 53 -12.91 -6.18 -3.37
N LEU A 54 -11.91 -5.39 -2.96
CA LEU A 54 -11.65 -4.05 -3.50
C LEU A 54 -10.49 -4.02 -4.50
N GLN A 55 -9.76 -5.10 -4.69
CA GLN A 55 -8.56 -5.12 -5.54
C GLN A 55 -8.85 -4.71 -7.00
N ILE A 56 -9.89 -5.27 -7.60
CA ILE A 56 -10.27 -4.97 -8.98
C ILE A 56 -10.80 -3.54 -9.10
N GLN A 57 -11.61 -3.10 -8.13
CA GLN A 57 -12.08 -1.72 -8.10
C GLN A 57 -10.91 -0.72 -8.07
N TRP A 58 -9.89 -0.96 -7.22
CA TRP A 58 -8.68 -0.15 -7.18
C TRP A 58 -7.96 -0.13 -8.52
N GLN A 59 -7.79 -1.30 -9.16
CA GLN A 59 -7.13 -1.42 -10.46
C GLN A 59 -7.87 -0.61 -11.53
N ASP A 60 -9.18 -0.80 -11.63
CA ASP A 60 -10.03 -0.13 -12.62
C ASP A 60 -10.04 1.39 -12.40
N GLU A 61 -10.25 1.85 -11.18
CA GLU A 61 -10.28 3.28 -10.87
C GLU A 61 -8.95 3.97 -11.17
N MET A 62 -7.82 3.35 -10.81
CA MET A 62 -6.49 3.89 -11.11
C MET A 62 -6.23 3.94 -12.61
N LYS A 63 -6.68 2.93 -13.36
CA LYS A 63 -6.54 2.92 -14.82
C LYS A 63 -7.46 3.93 -15.50
N GLU A 64 -8.75 3.89 -15.20
CA GLU A 64 -9.76 4.69 -15.91
C GLU A 64 -9.66 6.19 -15.61
N LYS A 65 -9.43 6.55 -14.34
CA LYS A 65 -9.46 7.94 -13.90
C LYS A 65 -8.09 8.62 -13.95
N PHE A 66 -7.01 7.87 -13.76
CA PHE A 66 -5.66 8.43 -13.65
C PHE A 66 -4.69 7.92 -14.71
N ASN A 67 -5.10 6.94 -15.52
CA ASN A 67 -4.25 6.25 -16.51
C ASN A 67 -2.96 5.67 -15.88
N ILE A 68 -3.09 5.10 -14.67
CA ILE A 68 -2.01 4.46 -13.95
C ILE A 68 -2.29 2.96 -13.88
N ASP A 69 -1.40 2.16 -14.46
CA ASP A 69 -1.51 0.69 -14.44
C ASP A 69 -0.97 0.12 -13.14
N PHE A 70 -1.75 -0.76 -12.52
CA PHE A 70 -1.37 -1.58 -11.39
C PHE A 70 -1.57 -3.06 -11.69
N THR A 71 -0.72 -3.90 -11.13
CA THR A 71 -0.87 -5.36 -11.17
C THR A 71 -1.52 -5.83 -9.87
N VAL A 72 -2.63 -6.55 -9.97
CA VAL A 72 -3.21 -7.28 -8.83
C VAL A 72 -2.36 -8.53 -8.62
N LEU A 73 -1.74 -8.62 -7.45
CA LEU A 73 -0.85 -9.73 -7.09
C LEU A 73 -1.59 -10.75 -6.24
N ASP A 74 -1.83 -11.90 -6.83
CA ASP A 74 -2.41 -13.10 -6.22
C ASP A 74 -1.66 -14.35 -6.71
N SER A 75 -2.12 -15.53 -6.30
CA SER A 75 -1.51 -16.80 -6.71
C SER A 75 -1.56 -17.03 -8.21
N ASP A 76 -2.63 -16.62 -8.87
CA ASP A 76 -2.82 -16.83 -10.31
C ASP A 76 -1.88 -15.92 -11.10
N GLN A 77 -1.74 -14.68 -10.69
CA GLN A 77 -0.79 -13.75 -11.31
C GLN A 77 0.66 -14.21 -11.12
N ILE A 78 1.00 -14.74 -9.94
CA ILE A 78 2.34 -15.31 -9.71
C ILE A 78 2.58 -16.50 -10.62
N TYR A 79 1.61 -17.40 -10.75
CA TYR A 79 1.72 -18.56 -11.63
C TYR A 79 1.92 -18.15 -13.10
N GLU A 80 1.13 -17.22 -13.61
CA GLU A 80 1.26 -16.72 -14.99
C GLU A 80 2.61 -16.03 -15.23
N MET A 81 3.07 -15.24 -14.26
CA MET A 81 4.39 -14.61 -14.31
C MET A 81 5.50 -15.66 -14.38
N GLN A 82 5.46 -16.68 -13.51
CA GLN A 82 6.47 -17.75 -13.48
C GLN A 82 6.45 -18.59 -14.74
N ARG A 83 5.27 -18.85 -15.31
CA ARG A 83 5.14 -19.54 -16.59
C ARG A 83 5.80 -18.76 -17.73
N THR A 84 5.73 -17.44 -17.70
CA THR A 84 6.25 -16.57 -18.78
C THR A 84 7.73 -16.22 -18.60
N LEU A 85 8.15 -15.94 -17.36
CA LEU A 85 9.49 -15.42 -17.05
C LEU A 85 10.42 -16.45 -16.38
N GLY A 86 9.89 -17.64 -16.08
CA GLY A 86 10.62 -18.71 -15.38
C GLY A 86 10.24 -18.82 -13.90
N MET A 87 10.47 -20.01 -13.34
CA MET A 87 10.06 -20.35 -11.95
C MET A 87 10.75 -19.49 -10.88
N ASP A 88 11.91 -18.94 -11.18
CA ASP A 88 12.67 -18.08 -10.25
C ASP A 88 12.23 -16.61 -10.30
N ALA A 89 11.27 -16.27 -11.17
CA ALA A 89 10.77 -14.90 -11.28
C ALA A 89 10.16 -14.43 -9.95
N ASN A 90 10.57 -13.24 -9.53
CA ASN A 90 10.15 -12.66 -8.26
C ASN A 90 9.21 -11.48 -8.52
N PRO A 91 7.92 -11.56 -8.10
CA PRO A 91 6.94 -10.53 -8.39
C PRO A 91 7.32 -9.16 -7.83
N TRP A 92 7.98 -9.12 -6.68
CA TRP A 92 8.41 -7.89 -6.03
C TRP A 92 9.55 -7.16 -6.77
N LYS A 93 10.28 -7.88 -7.64
CA LYS A 93 11.28 -7.30 -8.55
C LYS A 93 10.69 -6.92 -9.91
N VAL A 94 9.76 -7.74 -10.41
CA VAL A 94 9.15 -7.60 -11.74
C VAL A 94 8.17 -6.44 -11.77
N TYR A 95 7.28 -6.36 -10.78
CA TYR A 95 6.24 -5.34 -10.73
C TYR A 95 6.63 -4.18 -9.84
N THR A 96 6.36 -2.97 -10.30
CA THR A 96 6.64 -1.72 -9.56
C THR A 96 5.40 -1.10 -8.94
N ARG A 97 4.21 -1.43 -9.45
CA ARG A 97 2.92 -0.94 -8.94
C ARG A 97 2.02 -2.13 -8.70
N ILE A 98 1.77 -2.43 -7.44
CA ILE A 98 1.13 -3.66 -6.99
C ILE A 98 -0.08 -3.33 -6.15
N ILE A 99 -1.19 -4.05 -6.39
CA ILE A 99 -2.34 -4.15 -5.51
C ILE A 99 -2.34 -5.56 -4.94
N ILE A 100 -2.41 -5.68 -3.62
CA ILE A 100 -2.41 -6.97 -2.93
C ILE A 100 -3.47 -6.98 -1.83
N SER A 101 -4.10 -8.13 -1.60
CA SER A 101 -5.00 -8.25 -0.46
C SER A 101 -4.22 -8.37 0.86
N MET A 102 -4.79 -7.77 1.91
CA MET A 102 -4.22 -7.86 3.26
C MET A 102 -4.08 -9.32 3.73
N ASP A 103 -5.03 -10.18 3.36
CA ASP A 103 -5.03 -11.58 3.75
C ASP A 103 -4.01 -12.42 2.98
N TYR A 104 -3.66 -12.03 1.77
CA TYR A 104 -2.60 -12.68 1.01
C TYR A 104 -1.22 -12.21 1.48
N LEU A 105 -1.04 -10.91 1.70
CA LEU A 105 0.25 -10.35 2.17
C LEU A 105 0.65 -10.84 3.57
N LYS A 106 -0.31 -11.07 4.47
CA LYS A 106 -0.03 -11.56 5.84
C LYS A 106 0.46 -13.02 5.90
N GLN A 107 0.35 -13.78 4.80
CA GLN A 107 0.88 -15.16 4.75
C GLN A 107 2.39 -15.14 4.99
N PRO A 108 2.92 -15.98 5.91
CA PRO A 108 4.31 -15.87 6.35
C PRO A 108 5.34 -15.95 5.22
N ASP A 109 5.13 -16.84 4.26
CA ASP A 109 5.99 -17.04 3.10
C ASP A 109 5.95 -15.84 2.13
N ILE A 110 4.79 -15.25 1.93
CA ILE A 110 4.61 -14.05 1.08
C ILE A 110 5.26 -12.83 1.74
N LEU A 111 4.99 -12.63 3.04
CA LEU A 111 5.53 -11.51 3.80
C LEU A 111 7.06 -11.59 3.92
N GLU A 112 7.60 -12.76 4.21
CA GLU A 112 9.04 -12.98 4.29
C GLU A 112 9.72 -12.72 2.94
N LYS A 113 9.15 -13.23 1.85
CA LYS A 113 9.67 -12.99 0.50
C LYS A 113 9.62 -11.50 0.13
N PHE A 114 8.56 -10.79 0.52
CA PHE A 114 8.45 -9.34 0.36
C PHE A 114 9.57 -8.61 1.10
N LYS A 115 9.76 -8.89 2.40
CA LYS A 115 10.78 -8.26 3.25
C LYS A 115 12.19 -8.51 2.72
N ASN A 116 12.53 -9.77 2.45
CA ASN A 116 13.86 -10.16 1.93
C ASN A 116 14.16 -9.51 0.58
N THR A 117 13.16 -9.42 -0.31
CA THR A 117 13.33 -8.74 -1.59
C THR A 117 13.49 -7.24 -1.41
N SER A 118 12.73 -6.63 -0.50
CA SER A 118 12.83 -5.20 -0.20
C SER A 118 14.22 -4.82 0.29
N GLU A 119 14.83 -5.62 1.17
CA GLU A 119 16.22 -5.43 1.61
C GLU A 119 17.21 -5.47 0.43
N GLN A 120 17.01 -6.38 -0.53
CA GLN A 120 17.84 -6.47 -1.72
C GLN A 120 17.65 -5.29 -2.70
N LEU A 121 16.50 -4.64 -2.68
CA LEU A 121 16.19 -3.49 -3.52
C LEU A 121 16.75 -2.17 -2.94
N ALA A 122 16.99 -2.13 -1.64
CA ALA A 122 17.59 -0.97 -0.99
C ALA A 122 19.08 -0.87 -1.38
N PRO A 123 19.56 0.29 -1.85
CA PRO A 123 20.98 0.46 -2.14
C PRO A 123 21.82 0.32 -0.86
N ALA A 124 22.85 -0.51 -0.90
CA ALA A 124 23.71 -0.77 0.25
C ALA A 124 24.33 0.53 0.79
N GLY A 125 24.16 0.79 2.10
CA GLY A 125 24.68 1.99 2.75
C GLY A 125 23.93 3.29 2.41
N SER A 126 22.81 3.22 1.70
CA SER A 126 21.97 4.36 1.35
C SER A 126 20.84 4.56 2.36
N ALA A 127 20.43 5.81 2.57
CA ALA A 127 19.20 6.16 3.28
C ALA A 127 17.94 6.05 2.41
N ILE A 128 18.10 5.63 1.14
CA ILE A 128 16.97 5.48 0.19
C ILE A 128 16.21 4.20 0.54
N LEU A 129 14.91 4.35 0.77
CA LEU A 129 14.03 3.22 1.06
C LEU A 129 13.68 2.42 -0.21
N PRO A 130 13.42 1.11 -0.09
CA PRO A 130 13.16 0.24 -1.25
C PRO A 130 11.84 0.55 -1.95
N TRP A 131 10.87 1.14 -1.25
CA TRP A 131 9.55 1.47 -1.76
C TRP A 131 9.23 2.95 -1.58
N ASP A 132 8.51 3.52 -2.55
CA ASP A 132 8.20 4.96 -2.54
C ASP A 132 6.90 5.24 -1.79
N LEU A 133 5.83 4.47 -2.02
CA LEU A 133 4.51 4.75 -1.45
C LEU A 133 3.79 3.47 -1.02
N LEU A 134 3.32 3.46 0.21
CA LEU A 134 2.35 2.49 0.75
C LEU A 134 0.98 3.15 0.84
N ILE A 135 -0.03 2.51 0.28
CA ILE A 135 -1.43 2.84 0.48
C ILE A 135 -2.09 1.67 1.19
N VAL A 136 -2.79 1.93 2.28
CA VAL A 136 -3.56 0.91 3.02
C VAL A 136 -5.01 1.37 3.07
N ASP A 137 -5.87 0.61 2.40
CA ASP A 137 -7.30 0.87 2.44
C ASP A 137 -7.97 0.09 3.56
N GLU A 138 -9.07 0.66 4.08
CA GLU A 138 -9.81 0.12 5.23
C GLU A 138 -8.88 -0.18 6.41
N VAL A 139 -8.00 0.78 6.72
CA VAL A 139 -6.94 0.62 7.74
C VAL A 139 -7.48 0.25 9.14
N HIS A 140 -8.76 0.49 9.41
CA HIS A 140 -9.41 0.04 10.65
C HIS A 140 -9.40 -1.50 10.82
N ASN A 141 -9.29 -2.26 9.73
CA ASN A 141 -9.10 -3.71 9.77
C ASN A 141 -7.73 -4.15 10.34
N PHE A 142 -6.80 -3.20 10.51
CA PHE A 142 -5.48 -3.44 11.11
C PHE A 142 -5.40 -3.00 12.58
N ALA A 143 -6.50 -2.48 13.13
CA ALA A 143 -6.52 -2.06 14.53
C ALA A 143 -6.42 -3.28 15.45
N PRO A 144 -5.62 -3.23 16.52
CA PRO A 144 -5.50 -4.34 17.45
C PRO A 144 -6.84 -4.58 18.14
N SER A 145 -7.48 -5.69 17.78
CA SER A 145 -8.62 -6.21 18.52
C SER A 145 -8.16 -7.32 19.48
N LYS A 146 -9.07 -7.77 20.37
CA LYS A 146 -8.78 -8.88 21.30
C LYS A 146 -8.72 -10.26 20.61
N PHE A 147 -8.83 -10.30 19.28
CA PHE A 147 -8.79 -11.53 18.49
C PHE A 147 -7.44 -11.67 17.76
N SER A 148 -6.92 -12.88 17.70
CA SER A 148 -5.57 -13.18 17.18
C SER A 148 -5.32 -12.73 15.73
N ASP A 149 -6.34 -12.77 14.88
CA ASP A 149 -6.22 -12.40 13.45
C ASP A 149 -5.92 -10.90 13.22
N ASP A 150 -6.46 -10.04 14.08
CA ASP A 150 -6.23 -8.60 13.99
C ASP A 150 -4.82 -8.22 14.49
N SER A 151 -4.25 -9.03 15.40
CA SER A 151 -2.87 -8.82 15.86
C SER A 151 -1.85 -9.07 14.74
N ASP A 152 -2.10 -10.07 13.88
CA ASP A 152 -1.20 -10.42 12.78
C ASP A 152 -1.21 -9.36 11.67
N ARG A 153 -2.39 -8.81 11.35
CA ARG A 153 -2.51 -7.69 10.40
C ARG A 153 -1.81 -6.44 10.90
N SER A 154 -2.02 -6.07 12.17
CA SER A 154 -1.36 -4.93 12.80
C SER A 154 0.17 -5.10 12.80
N LYS A 155 0.65 -6.28 13.19
CA LYS A 155 2.08 -6.59 13.19
C LYS A 155 2.67 -6.54 11.79
N MET A 156 2.00 -7.13 10.79
CA MET A 156 2.42 -7.03 9.39
C MET A 156 2.57 -5.59 8.95
N LEU A 157 1.60 -4.73 9.25
CA LEU A 157 1.65 -3.31 8.85
C LEU A 157 2.81 -2.57 9.56
N GLN A 158 3.07 -2.85 10.84
CA GLN A 158 4.22 -2.33 11.56
C GLN A 158 5.55 -2.79 10.93
N ASP A 159 5.62 -4.05 10.51
CA ASP A 159 6.81 -4.62 9.90
C ASP A 159 7.14 -4.01 8.52
N ILE A 160 6.11 -3.75 7.69
CA ILE A 160 6.33 -3.27 6.32
C ILE A 160 6.41 -1.75 6.20
N SER A 161 5.71 -1.00 7.07
CA SER A 161 5.63 0.48 6.98
C SER A 161 6.99 1.18 6.92
N PRO A 162 8.03 0.74 7.67
CA PRO A 162 9.36 1.37 7.60
C PRO A 162 10.08 1.23 6.25
N LEU A 163 9.61 0.33 5.37
CA LEU A 163 10.20 0.12 4.05
C LEU A 163 9.75 1.15 3.01
N PHE A 164 8.83 2.03 3.37
CA PHE A 164 8.23 3.01 2.47
C PHE A 164 8.57 4.44 2.83
N GLU A 165 8.89 5.26 1.81
CA GLU A 165 9.14 6.69 1.97
C GLU A 165 7.86 7.46 2.32
N HIS A 166 6.75 7.15 1.64
CA HIS A 166 5.46 7.79 1.84
C HIS A 166 4.41 6.76 2.28
N ARG A 167 3.44 7.20 3.09
CA ARG A 167 2.34 6.36 3.58
C ARG A 167 1.02 7.10 3.50
N LEU A 168 0.01 6.41 3.01
CA LEU A 168 -1.35 6.92 2.89
C LEU A 168 -2.31 5.87 3.41
N PHE A 169 -2.99 6.17 4.49
CA PHE A 169 -3.97 5.29 5.11
C PHE A 169 -5.38 5.81 4.85
N LEU A 170 -6.30 4.90 4.50
CA LEU A 170 -7.69 5.22 4.23
C LEU A 170 -8.59 4.48 5.22
N SER A 171 -9.56 5.16 5.81
CA SER A 171 -10.55 4.57 6.71
C SER A 171 -11.93 5.14 6.47
N ALA A 172 -12.95 4.28 6.53
CA ALA A 172 -14.35 4.70 6.46
C ALA A 172 -14.92 5.16 7.83
N THR A 173 -14.20 4.91 8.94
CA THR A 173 -14.68 5.18 10.30
C THR A 173 -13.67 6.00 11.10
N PRO A 174 -13.79 7.35 11.08
CA PRO A 174 -12.85 8.22 11.81
C PRO A 174 -12.99 8.18 13.33
N HIS A 175 -14.06 7.62 13.90
CA HIS A 175 -14.47 7.90 15.27
C HIS A 175 -14.25 6.82 16.33
N ASN A 176 -13.56 5.73 16.05
CA ASN A 176 -13.41 4.62 17.01
C ASN A 176 -12.12 4.66 17.86
N GLY A 177 -11.58 5.83 18.20
CA GLY A 177 -10.43 5.93 19.12
C GLY A 177 -9.10 5.39 18.60
N TYR A 178 -9.04 4.98 17.32
CA TYR A 178 -7.87 4.36 16.71
C TYR A 178 -6.75 5.34 16.33
N THR A 179 -6.99 6.63 16.38
CA THR A 179 -5.97 7.68 16.10
C THR A 179 -4.71 7.50 16.96
N LEU A 180 -4.86 7.04 18.19
CA LEU A 180 -3.75 6.78 19.11
C LEU A 180 -2.99 5.47 18.78
N SER A 181 -3.68 4.46 18.19
CA SER A 181 -3.06 3.18 17.82
C SER A 181 -2.22 3.31 16.54
N PHE A 182 -2.52 4.27 15.67
CA PHE A 182 -1.77 4.52 14.45
C PHE A 182 -0.69 5.57 14.60
N SER A 183 -0.67 6.36 15.68
CA SER A 183 0.38 7.34 15.93
C SER A 183 1.79 6.74 16.04
N GLY A 184 1.89 5.43 16.32
CA GLY A 184 3.16 4.69 16.33
C GLY A 184 3.59 4.11 14.97
N ILE A 185 2.70 4.19 13.96
CA ILE A 185 2.96 3.69 12.59
C ILE A 185 3.10 4.87 11.60
N LEU A 186 2.56 6.01 11.96
CA LEU A 186 2.76 7.29 11.29
C LEU A 186 4.03 7.98 11.80
#